data_990d8180044f33b4c7b2df10ba715902
#
_entry.id   990d8180044f33b4c7b2df10ba715902
#
_cell.length_a   1.000
_cell.length_b   1.000
_cell.length_c   1.000
_cell.angle_alpha   90.00
_cell.angle_beta   90.00
_cell.angle_gamma   90.00
#
_symmetry.space_group_name_H-M   'P 1'
#
loop_
_entity.id
_entity.type
_entity.pdbx_description
1 polymer ?
#
loop_
_entity_poly.entity_id
_entity_poly.type
_entity_poly.pdbx_seq_one_letter_code
_entity_poly.pdbx_strand_id
1 'polypeptide(L)'
;MAFKPTRYQLVNVGTGRIFEDGEWTLADPEATSPSLVRAQYANRLFTPREDLRGIYRYAEWLPIKRVLKHSHVPVTYKSKYLADFLGMENLYITFSGYWPKIGARMATCSFKETEAYSVCARLEKNTKEILVVQSAGNTARAFAQGC
;
A
#
# COMPACT_ATOMS: atom_id res chain seq x y z
N MET A 1 6.88 14.20 -15.57
CA MET A 1 6.33 13.09 -16.37
C MET A 1 4.99 12.67 -15.82
N ALA A 2 4.01 12.29 -16.65
CA ALA A 2 2.76 11.73 -16.18
C ALA A 2 3.03 10.34 -15.55
N PHE A 3 2.36 10.01 -14.45
CA PHE A 3 2.42 8.69 -13.85
C PHE A 3 1.88 7.64 -14.83
N LYS A 4 2.60 6.55 -15.03
CA LYS A 4 2.14 5.41 -15.81
C LYS A 4 1.54 4.36 -14.85
N PRO A 5 0.32 3.88 -15.10
CA PRO A 5 -0.27 2.80 -14.30
C PRO A 5 0.61 1.56 -14.25
N THR A 6 0.57 0.88 -13.13
CA THR A 6 1.30 -0.38 -12.93
C THR A 6 0.72 -1.47 -13.83
N ARG A 7 1.59 -2.26 -14.45
CA ARG A 7 1.21 -3.41 -15.27
C ARG A 7 1.36 -4.70 -14.47
N TYR A 8 0.28 -5.45 -14.39
CA TYR A 8 0.25 -6.75 -13.73
C TYR A 8 -0.89 -7.61 -14.30
N GLN A 9 -0.81 -8.89 -14.05
CA GLN A 9 -1.89 -9.85 -14.28
C GLN A 9 -2.19 -10.59 -12.98
N LEU A 10 -3.33 -11.24 -12.90
CA LEU A 10 -3.70 -12.09 -11.78
C LEU A 10 -3.37 -13.55 -12.10
N VAL A 11 -2.93 -14.28 -11.09
CA VAL A 11 -2.61 -15.70 -11.18
C VAL A 11 -3.38 -16.45 -10.11
N ASN A 12 -4.19 -17.41 -10.53
CA ASN A 12 -4.75 -18.40 -9.62
C ASN A 12 -3.65 -19.35 -9.17
N VAL A 13 -3.35 -19.35 -7.88
CA VAL A 13 -2.22 -20.11 -7.32
C VAL A 13 -2.43 -21.62 -7.40
N GLY A 14 -3.69 -22.08 -7.32
CA GLY A 14 -4.02 -23.50 -7.36
C GLY A 14 -3.95 -24.10 -8.76
N THR A 15 -4.35 -23.35 -9.79
CA THR A 15 -4.44 -23.84 -11.18
C THR A 15 -3.31 -23.31 -12.09
N GLY A 16 -2.63 -22.24 -11.68
CA GLY A 16 -1.68 -21.52 -12.52
C GLY A 16 -2.33 -20.65 -13.60
N ARG A 17 -3.67 -20.56 -13.67
CA ARG A 17 -4.38 -19.75 -14.66
C ARG A 17 -4.02 -18.28 -14.50
N ILE A 18 -3.68 -17.61 -15.61
CA ILE A 18 -3.39 -16.18 -15.68
C ILE A 18 -4.58 -15.47 -16.31
N PHE A 19 -4.98 -14.35 -15.71
CA PHE A 19 -6.11 -13.56 -16.21
C PHE A 19 -5.95 -12.08 -15.82
N GLU A 20 -6.72 -11.20 -16.46
CA GLU A 20 -6.70 -9.77 -16.19
C GLU A 20 -7.51 -9.41 -14.94
N ASP A 21 -7.09 -8.37 -14.24
CA ASP A 21 -7.87 -7.78 -13.15
C ASP A 21 -8.99 -6.93 -13.74
N GLY A 22 -10.20 -7.45 -13.69
CA GLY A 22 -11.42 -6.78 -14.18
C GLY A 22 -12.03 -5.79 -13.19
N GLU A 23 -11.21 -5.11 -12.37
CA GLU A 23 -11.58 -4.23 -11.26
C GLU A 23 -12.09 -5.00 -10.02
N TRP A 24 -11.43 -4.83 -8.90
CA TRP A 24 -11.80 -5.46 -7.61
C TRP A 24 -12.03 -6.97 -7.68
N THR A 25 -11.26 -7.65 -8.53
CA THR A 25 -11.33 -9.11 -8.66
C THR A 25 -10.87 -9.77 -7.36
N LEU A 26 -11.79 -10.48 -6.70
CA LEU A 26 -11.52 -11.16 -5.42
C LEU A 26 -11.17 -12.63 -5.59
N ALA A 27 -11.57 -13.23 -6.70
CA ALA A 27 -11.35 -14.64 -7.01
C ALA A 27 -11.22 -14.84 -8.52
N ASP A 28 -10.69 -15.98 -8.93
CA ASP A 28 -10.70 -16.40 -10.33
C ASP A 28 -12.16 -16.75 -10.74
N PRO A 29 -12.75 -16.05 -11.71
CA PRO A 29 -14.16 -16.26 -12.10
C PRO A 29 -14.43 -17.64 -12.72
N GLU A 30 -13.40 -18.34 -13.19
CA GLU A 30 -13.51 -19.68 -13.78
C GLU A 30 -13.04 -20.79 -12.84
N ALA A 31 -12.71 -20.46 -11.59
CA ALA A 31 -12.29 -21.48 -10.63
C ALA A 31 -13.44 -22.38 -10.21
N THR A 32 -13.23 -23.67 -10.25
CA THR A 32 -14.20 -24.70 -9.78
C THR A 32 -14.07 -24.97 -8.29
N SER A 33 -13.04 -24.44 -7.64
CA SER A 33 -12.78 -24.54 -6.20
C SER A 33 -12.10 -23.27 -5.68
N PRO A 34 -12.28 -22.94 -4.39
CA PRO A 34 -11.60 -21.80 -3.79
C PRO A 34 -10.08 -21.88 -3.95
N SER A 35 -9.46 -20.80 -4.41
CA SER A 35 -8.02 -20.68 -4.55
C SER A 35 -7.58 -19.23 -4.31
N LEU A 36 -6.35 -19.07 -3.85
CA LEU A 36 -5.73 -17.76 -3.71
C LEU A 36 -5.41 -17.17 -5.09
N VAL A 37 -5.59 -15.87 -5.20
CA VAL A 37 -5.19 -15.09 -6.36
C VAL A 37 -4.06 -14.16 -5.96
N ARG A 38 -3.00 -14.08 -6.75
CA ARG A 38 -1.89 -13.17 -6.56
C ARG A 38 -1.66 -12.29 -7.78
N ALA A 39 -1.16 -11.08 -7.57
CA ALA A 39 -0.68 -10.24 -8.67
C ALA A 39 0.69 -10.74 -9.16
N GLN A 40 0.84 -10.81 -10.47
CA GLN A 40 2.11 -11.03 -11.16
C GLN A 40 2.48 -9.75 -11.90
N TYR A 41 3.43 -9.00 -11.34
CA TYR A 41 3.86 -7.74 -11.92
C TYR A 41 4.76 -7.94 -13.13
N ALA A 42 4.61 -7.07 -14.13
CA ALA A 42 5.43 -7.08 -15.34
C ALA A 42 6.90 -6.82 -15.02
N ASN A 43 7.19 -5.95 -14.05
CA ASN A 43 8.54 -5.71 -13.57
C ASN A 43 8.88 -6.68 -12.43
N ARG A 44 9.86 -7.55 -12.64
CA ARG A 44 10.32 -8.52 -11.64
C ARG A 44 11.42 -7.98 -10.73
N LEU A 45 12.09 -6.90 -11.13
CA LEU A 45 13.11 -6.23 -10.34
C LEU A 45 12.48 -4.98 -9.73
N PHE A 46 12.46 -4.94 -8.40
CA PHE A 46 11.94 -3.80 -7.67
C PHE A 46 12.99 -2.68 -7.60
N THR A 47 12.60 -1.48 -8.02
CA THR A 47 13.38 -0.26 -7.85
C THR A 47 12.49 0.80 -7.21
N PRO A 48 12.82 1.27 -5.99
CA PRO A 48 12.06 2.34 -5.36
C PRO A 48 12.05 3.61 -6.23
N ARG A 49 10.86 4.16 -6.43
CA ARG A 49 10.68 5.43 -7.16
C ARG A 49 11.05 6.60 -6.25
N GLU A 50 12.18 7.22 -6.49
CA GLU A 50 12.64 8.38 -5.69
C GLU A 50 11.90 9.68 -6.03
N ASP A 51 11.31 9.75 -7.21
CA ASP A 51 10.46 10.85 -7.66
C ASP A 51 9.06 10.84 -7.02
N LEU A 52 8.67 9.74 -6.37
CA LEU A 52 7.39 9.57 -5.68
C LEU A 52 7.56 9.55 -4.15
N ARG A 53 6.46 9.83 -3.45
CA ARG A 53 6.44 9.88 -1.98
C ARG A 53 5.54 8.81 -1.38
N GLY A 54 5.77 8.52 -0.11
CA GLY A 54 4.95 7.61 0.66
C GLY A 54 4.97 6.20 0.08
N ILE A 55 3.81 5.54 0.09
CA ILE A 55 3.66 4.19 -0.45
C ILE A 55 3.93 4.12 -1.97
N TYR A 56 3.80 5.22 -2.68
CA TYR A 56 3.98 5.26 -4.14
C TYR A 56 5.44 5.13 -4.58
N ARG A 57 6.40 5.17 -3.67
CA ARG A 57 7.78 4.73 -3.96
C ARG A 57 7.83 3.27 -4.40
N TYR A 58 6.81 2.49 -4.05
CA TYR A 58 6.65 1.08 -4.41
C TYR A 58 5.67 0.87 -5.57
N ALA A 59 5.40 1.91 -6.37
CA ALA A 59 4.38 1.91 -7.41
C ALA A 59 4.52 0.79 -8.44
N GLU A 60 5.72 0.31 -8.71
CA GLU A 60 5.94 -0.78 -9.66
C GLU A 60 5.35 -2.12 -9.18
N TRP A 61 5.10 -2.25 -7.87
CA TRP A 61 4.52 -3.44 -7.25
C TRP A 61 3.21 -3.14 -6.52
N LEU A 62 2.53 -2.07 -6.92
CA LEU A 62 1.20 -1.73 -6.43
C LEU A 62 0.22 -1.69 -7.61
N PRO A 63 -1.00 -2.26 -7.48
CA PRO A 63 -2.01 -2.26 -8.54
C PRO A 63 -2.71 -0.90 -8.62
N ILE A 64 -1.96 0.17 -8.87
CA ILE A 64 -2.46 1.55 -8.83
C ILE A 64 -2.57 2.16 -10.22
N LYS A 65 -3.57 3.03 -10.41
CA LYS A 65 -3.85 3.78 -11.63
C LYS A 65 -3.36 5.23 -11.55
N ARG A 66 -3.21 5.76 -10.33
CA ARG A 66 -2.82 7.16 -10.08
C ARG A 66 -2.03 7.30 -8.77
N VAL A 67 -1.48 8.47 -8.57
CA VAL A 67 -0.79 8.87 -7.34
C VAL A 67 -1.62 9.93 -6.63
N LEU A 68 -1.92 9.72 -5.35
CA LEU A 68 -2.59 10.67 -4.50
C LEU A 68 -1.58 11.53 -3.74
N LYS A 69 -1.98 12.76 -3.41
CA LYS A 69 -1.17 13.66 -2.59
C LYS A 69 -1.16 13.19 -1.12
N HIS A 70 -0.16 13.63 -0.37
CA HIS A 70 -0.07 13.43 1.09
C HIS A 70 0.09 11.97 1.56
N SER A 71 0.47 11.06 0.68
CA SER A 71 0.86 9.71 1.10
C SER A 71 2.18 9.75 1.87
N HIS A 72 2.20 9.12 3.04
CA HIS A 72 3.39 8.94 3.87
C HIS A 72 3.56 7.45 4.23
N VAL A 73 4.73 7.11 4.73
CA VAL A 73 5.07 5.77 5.21
C VAL A 73 5.66 5.85 6.61
N PRO A 74 5.66 4.73 7.35
CA PRO A 74 6.39 4.67 8.61
C PRO A 74 7.86 5.05 8.45
N VAL A 75 8.43 5.65 9.48
CA VAL A 75 9.86 5.97 9.55
C VAL A 75 10.54 4.98 10.46
N THR A 76 11.58 4.33 9.95
CA THR A 76 12.40 3.41 10.75
C THR A 76 13.70 4.11 11.16
N TYR A 77 14.01 4.04 12.44
CA TYR A 77 15.26 4.59 13.00
C TYR A 77 15.88 3.65 14.02
N LYS A 78 17.20 3.70 14.15
CA LYS A 78 17.91 2.99 15.20
C LYS A 78 17.72 3.75 16.52
N SER A 79 17.14 3.08 17.51
CA SER A 79 16.97 3.66 18.84
C SER A 79 18.29 3.62 19.61
N LYS A 80 18.65 4.73 20.24
CA LYS A 80 19.81 4.78 21.13
C LYS A 80 19.38 4.54 22.58
N TYR A 81 18.56 5.40 23.11
CA TYR A 81 18.19 5.38 24.55
C TYR A 81 17.45 4.11 24.98
N LEU A 82 16.47 3.66 24.19
CA LEU A 82 15.74 2.42 24.52
C LEU A 82 16.62 1.19 24.31
N ALA A 83 17.51 1.24 23.31
CA ALA A 83 18.49 0.18 23.09
C ALA A 83 19.44 0.03 24.26
N ASP A 84 20.00 1.14 24.75
CA ASP A 84 20.88 1.18 25.92
C ASP A 84 20.16 0.67 27.19
N PHE A 85 18.92 1.13 27.41
CA PHE A 85 18.09 0.70 28.56
C PHE A 85 17.78 -0.79 28.56
N LEU A 86 17.54 -1.38 27.38
CA LEU A 86 17.23 -2.79 27.21
C LEU A 86 18.46 -3.69 27.02
N GLY A 87 19.66 -3.11 26.94
CA GLY A 87 20.88 -3.85 26.61
C GLY A 87 20.90 -4.41 25.19
N MET A 88 20.20 -3.78 24.24
CA MET A 88 20.05 -4.24 22.87
C MET A 88 20.89 -3.38 21.89
N GLU A 89 21.96 -3.90 21.35
CA GLU A 89 22.87 -3.16 20.47
C GLU A 89 22.21 -2.71 19.16
N ASN A 90 21.27 -3.51 18.61
CA ASN A 90 20.67 -3.32 17.30
C ASN A 90 19.13 -3.23 17.38
N LEU A 91 18.62 -2.29 18.17
CA LEU A 91 17.19 -2.00 18.27
C LEU A 91 16.76 -0.96 17.23
N TYR A 92 15.87 -1.36 16.32
CA TYR A 92 15.24 -0.48 15.35
C TYR A 92 13.74 -0.32 15.68
N ILE A 93 13.24 0.91 15.56
CA ILE A 93 11.84 1.26 15.77
C ILE A 93 11.24 1.72 14.46
N THR A 94 10.15 1.07 14.02
CA THR A 94 9.35 1.53 12.90
C THR A 94 8.14 2.28 13.43
N PHE A 95 8.12 3.59 13.23
CA PHE A 95 7.15 4.50 13.80
C PHE A 95 6.11 4.95 12.76
N SER A 96 4.86 4.54 12.95
CA SER A 96 3.70 4.89 12.10
C SER A 96 2.92 6.04 12.71
N GLY A 97 3.56 7.18 12.91
CA GLY A 97 2.96 8.32 13.58
C GLY A 97 3.28 9.66 12.96
N TYR A 98 2.94 10.72 13.71
CA TYR A 98 3.21 12.09 13.31
C TYR A 98 4.29 12.71 14.22
N TRP A 99 5.52 12.72 13.74
CA TRP A 99 6.68 13.34 14.40
C TRP A 99 7.60 13.97 13.34
N PRO A 100 7.30 15.20 12.90
CA PRO A 100 8.01 15.86 11.79
C PRO A 100 9.53 15.98 11.98
N LYS A 101 10.01 16.06 13.22
CA LYS A 101 11.46 16.16 13.52
C LYS A 101 12.27 14.97 13.00
N ILE A 102 11.66 13.77 12.94
CA ILE A 102 12.29 12.57 12.38
C ILE A 102 11.77 12.23 10.98
N GLY A 103 10.99 13.10 10.36
CA GLY A 103 10.39 12.88 9.05
C GLY A 103 9.07 12.08 9.07
N ALA A 104 8.58 11.62 10.21
CA ALA A 104 7.32 10.90 10.33
C ALA A 104 6.13 11.86 10.18
N ARG A 105 5.27 11.60 9.21
CA ARG A 105 4.16 12.50 8.82
C ARG A 105 2.84 11.77 8.53
N MET A 106 2.65 10.57 9.07
CA MET A 106 1.40 9.83 8.91
C MET A 106 0.30 10.51 9.74
N ALA A 107 -0.67 11.13 9.06
CA ALA A 107 -1.70 11.96 9.69
C ALA A 107 -2.65 11.16 10.60
N THR A 108 -2.91 9.91 10.24
CA THR A 108 -3.79 9.03 11.04
C THR A 108 -3.05 8.31 12.17
N CYS A 109 -1.74 8.46 12.26
CA CYS A 109 -0.87 7.76 13.20
C CYS A 109 -1.04 6.23 13.14
N SER A 110 -1.33 5.69 11.96
CA SER A 110 -1.53 4.26 11.74
C SER A 110 -1.01 3.83 10.37
N PHE A 111 -0.33 2.66 10.32
CA PHE A 111 0.11 2.07 9.05
C PHE A 111 -1.05 1.72 8.10
N LYS A 112 -2.29 1.70 8.58
CA LYS A 112 -3.51 1.58 7.74
C LYS A 112 -3.63 2.69 6.70
N GLU A 113 -2.94 3.81 6.91
CA GLU A 113 -2.85 4.88 5.94
C GLU A 113 -2.21 4.41 4.62
N THR A 114 -1.21 3.53 4.66
CA THR A 114 -0.59 2.98 3.45
C THR A 114 -1.55 2.07 2.67
N GLU A 115 -2.37 1.27 3.37
CA GLU A 115 -3.42 0.47 2.76
C GLU A 115 -4.45 1.36 2.05
N ALA A 116 -4.98 2.37 2.74
CA ALA A 116 -5.99 3.27 2.19
C ALA A 116 -5.48 3.99 0.94
N TYR A 117 -4.27 4.53 0.97
CA TYR A 117 -3.68 5.22 -0.19
C TYR A 117 -3.46 4.28 -1.38
N SER A 118 -3.10 3.01 -1.16
CA SER A 118 -2.96 2.06 -2.27
C SER A 118 -4.31 1.64 -2.84
N VAL A 119 -5.33 1.45 -2.02
CA VAL A 119 -6.69 1.10 -2.46
C VAL A 119 -7.33 2.28 -3.21
N CYS A 120 -7.33 3.49 -2.64
CA CYS A 120 -7.91 4.68 -3.27
C CYS A 120 -7.20 5.06 -4.58
N ALA A 121 -5.92 4.73 -4.73
CA ALA A 121 -5.17 4.95 -5.97
C ALA A 121 -5.56 4.00 -7.12
N ARG A 122 -6.33 2.94 -6.86
CA ARG A 122 -6.93 2.06 -7.89
C ARG A 122 -8.16 2.68 -8.53
N LEU A 123 -8.86 3.56 -7.80
CA LEU A 123 -10.05 4.24 -8.31
C LEU A 123 -9.68 5.24 -9.40
N GLU A 124 -10.54 5.40 -10.40
CA GLU A 124 -10.40 6.43 -11.40
C GLU A 124 -10.53 7.83 -10.78
N LYS A 125 -9.89 8.82 -11.38
CA LYS A 125 -9.85 10.19 -10.84
C LYS A 125 -11.23 10.80 -10.66
N ASN A 126 -12.15 10.49 -11.56
CA ASN A 126 -13.49 11.06 -11.62
C ASN A 126 -14.57 10.02 -11.28
N THR A 127 -14.22 8.97 -10.55
CA THR A 127 -15.19 7.98 -10.12
C THR A 127 -16.30 8.62 -9.29
N LYS A 128 -17.52 8.17 -9.52
CA LYS A 128 -18.70 8.50 -8.69
C LYS A 128 -19.06 7.37 -7.75
N GLU A 129 -18.26 6.31 -7.74
CA GLU A 129 -18.46 5.16 -6.86
C GLU A 129 -18.28 5.55 -5.40
N ILE A 130 -19.12 5.01 -4.55
CA ILE A 130 -19.05 5.20 -3.10
C ILE A 130 -18.25 4.04 -2.51
N LEU A 131 -17.12 4.36 -1.91
CA LEU A 131 -16.33 3.38 -1.16
C LEU A 131 -16.90 3.20 0.24
N VAL A 132 -17.46 2.02 0.51
CA VAL A 132 -17.97 1.65 1.82
C VAL A 132 -16.90 0.88 2.60
N VAL A 133 -16.52 1.39 3.76
CA VAL A 133 -15.50 0.78 4.62
C VAL A 133 -16.13 0.38 5.95
N GLN A 134 -16.30 -0.91 6.16
CA GLN A 134 -16.83 -1.45 7.42
C GLN A 134 -15.73 -1.48 8.49
N SER A 135 -15.52 -0.37 9.15
CA SER A 135 -14.53 -0.25 10.24
C SER A 135 -14.86 0.94 11.14
N ALA A 136 -14.77 0.75 12.43
CA ALA A 136 -14.88 1.83 13.44
C ALA A 136 -13.50 2.35 13.90
N GLY A 137 -12.41 1.86 13.36
CA GLY A 137 -11.07 2.14 13.86
C GLY A 137 -10.11 2.73 12.83
N ASN A 138 -8.87 2.30 12.88
CA ASN A 138 -7.77 2.86 12.08
C ASN A 138 -7.99 2.77 10.57
N THR A 139 -8.64 1.70 10.08
CA THR A 139 -8.95 1.55 8.66
C THR A 139 -9.92 2.65 8.21
N ALA A 140 -11.03 2.88 8.93
CA ALA A 140 -11.97 3.95 8.60
C ALA A 140 -11.29 5.33 8.58
N ARG A 141 -10.47 5.63 9.60
CA ARG A 141 -9.69 6.89 9.65
C ARG A 141 -8.74 7.05 8.47
N ALA A 142 -8.07 5.97 8.09
CA ALA A 142 -7.13 5.97 6.98
C ALA A 142 -7.83 6.22 5.64
N PHE A 143 -8.97 5.60 5.39
CA PHE A 143 -9.75 5.83 4.17
C PHE A 143 -10.34 7.24 4.14
N ALA A 144 -10.84 7.77 5.26
CA ALA A 144 -11.29 9.16 5.35
C ALA A 144 -10.18 10.18 5.07
N GLN A 145 -8.92 9.83 5.36
CA GLN A 145 -7.75 10.67 5.03
C GLN A 145 -7.34 10.55 3.55
N GLY A 146 -7.54 9.40 2.92
CA GLY A 146 -7.09 9.11 1.55
C GLY A 146 -8.10 9.43 0.45
N CYS A 147 -9.37 9.62 0.78
CA CYS A 147 -10.48 9.96 -0.16
C CYS A 147 -10.68 11.52 -0.32
#